data_e6537c885589e2d00ba1d4735ed24576
#
_entry.id   e6537c885589e2d00ba1d4735ed24576
#
_cell.length_a   1.000
_cell.length_b   1.000
_cell.length_c   1.000
_cell.angle_alpha   90.00
_cell.angle_beta   90.00
_cell.angle_gamma   90.00
#
_symmetry.space_group_name_H-M   'P 1'
#
loop_
_entity.id
_entity.type
_entity.pdbx_description
1 polymer ?
#
loop_
_entity_poly.entity_id
_entity_poly.type
_entity_poly.pdbx_seq_one_letter_code
_entity_poly.pdbx_strand_id
1 'polypeptide(L)'
;MVKTIRPGLTSLVAAAFLLMALAYPTARGFAQATPKRALLALSKADHVLAIIDPVSLKVIATVPVGSDPHEVIASTDGKTAYVTIYGGGSLHEINVIDLVGQKALPGLDTRPLMGPHGITFVGGKVWFSAEGTKTVGRYDPATGKFDWVMGTGQDRTHMIYVTPDLKKVYTTNVSSATVSILTDSLIKPRPNPNGFSPPPHEDWVQTLVPVGKGSEGFDVSPDGKELWTAGAEDGIITIIDLTTKQVKASIDAKVNGANRLKFTPDGKRVLVSSLRTGDLFVLDAATHKLIKTISTGHGGAGILVDDDGSRAFIGCTGDNYVAVVDLKTLTVTGHIGIKGADGLAWAVRQ
;
A
#
# COMPACT_ATOMS: atom_id res chain seq x y z
N MET A 1 -99.32 2.26 -7.02
CA MET A 1 -98.80 0.87 -7.26
C MET A 1 -97.33 0.88 -7.00
N VAL A 2 -96.90 0.44 -5.84
CA VAL A 2 -95.51 0.37 -5.46
C VAL A 2 -95.09 -1.09 -5.44
N LYS A 3 -94.11 -1.49 -6.26
CA LYS A 3 -93.53 -2.84 -6.24
C LYS A 3 -92.30 -2.87 -5.36
N THR A 4 -92.40 -3.60 -4.31
CA THR A 4 -91.30 -3.98 -3.40
C THR A 4 -90.41 -5.01 -4.05
N ILE A 5 -89.07 -4.72 -4.09
CA ILE A 5 -88.02 -5.67 -4.50
C ILE A 5 -87.28 -6.12 -3.24
N ARG A 6 -87.22 -7.42 -3.00
CA ARG A 6 -86.45 -8.05 -1.92
C ARG A 6 -84.98 -8.13 -2.28
N PRO A 7 -84.04 -7.94 -1.35
CA PRO A 7 -82.63 -8.15 -1.63
C PRO A 7 -82.24 -9.64 -1.48
N GLY A 8 -81.47 -10.10 -2.48
CA GLY A 8 -80.90 -11.45 -2.48
C GLY A 8 -79.65 -11.55 -1.61
N LEU A 9 -79.56 -12.66 -0.93
CA LEU A 9 -78.39 -13.06 -0.10
C LEU A 9 -77.22 -13.43 -1.00
N THR A 10 -76.13 -12.66 -0.96
CA THR A 10 -74.82 -13.03 -1.59
C THR A 10 -73.91 -13.65 -0.52
N SER A 11 -73.64 -14.94 -0.72
CA SER A 11 -72.73 -15.74 0.11
C SER A 11 -71.25 -15.24 -0.12
N LEU A 12 -70.62 -14.74 0.92
CA LEU A 12 -69.18 -14.51 0.94
C LEU A 12 -68.42 -15.81 1.18
N VAL A 13 -67.72 -16.31 0.18
CA VAL A 13 -66.73 -17.38 0.32
C VAL A 13 -65.38 -16.70 0.68
N ALA A 14 -64.96 -16.81 1.93
CA ALA A 14 -63.67 -16.36 2.40
C ALA A 14 -62.63 -17.42 2.01
N ALA A 15 -61.80 -17.13 1.01
CA ALA A 15 -60.61 -17.91 0.66
C ALA A 15 -59.47 -17.54 1.62
N ALA A 16 -59.16 -18.41 2.57
CA ALA A 16 -57.97 -18.27 3.41
C ALA A 16 -56.72 -18.67 2.62
N PHE A 17 -55.94 -17.68 2.17
CA PHE A 17 -54.60 -17.93 1.67
C PHE A 17 -53.66 -18.18 2.83
N LEU A 18 -53.25 -19.44 3.02
CA LEU A 18 -52.19 -19.85 3.95
C LEU A 18 -50.84 -19.51 3.29
N LEU A 19 -50.24 -18.38 3.66
CA LEU A 19 -48.84 -18.03 3.29
C LEU A 19 -47.90 -18.95 4.07
N MET A 20 -47.48 -20.06 3.47
CA MET A 20 -46.32 -20.80 3.91
C MET A 20 -45.07 -19.96 3.63
N ALA A 21 -44.55 -19.24 4.62
CA ALA A 21 -43.22 -18.66 4.59
C ALA A 21 -42.20 -19.79 4.56
N LEU A 22 -41.71 -20.14 3.38
CA LEU A 22 -40.50 -20.95 3.21
C LEU A 22 -39.34 -20.18 3.82
N ALA A 23 -39.02 -20.44 5.09
CA ALA A 23 -37.74 -20.02 5.69
C ALA A 23 -36.63 -20.79 4.98
N TYR A 24 -36.02 -20.16 3.96
CA TYR A 24 -34.76 -20.65 3.46
C TYR A 24 -33.74 -20.51 4.60
N PRO A 25 -33.09 -21.60 5.05
CA PRO A 25 -31.98 -21.47 5.96
C PRO A 25 -30.88 -20.71 5.19
N THR A 26 -30.69 -19.44 5.49
CA THR A 26 -29.44 -18.74 5.13
C THR A 26 -28.36 -19.52 5.86
N ALA A 27 -27.68 -20.39 5.15
CA ALA A 27 -26.44 -20.97 5.63
C ALA A 27 -25.52 -19.78 5.91
N ARG A 28 -25.45 -19.32 7.16
CA ARG A 28 -24.35 -18.51 7.66
C ARG A 28 -23.14 -19.44 7.58
N GLY A 29 -22.48 -19.45 6.41
CA GLY A 29 -21.15 -20.00 6.33
C GLY A 29 -20.35 -19.29 7.43
N PHE A 30 -19.83 -20.07 8.37
CA PHE A 30 -18.90 -19.53 9.36
C PHE A 30 -17.79 -18.86 8.56
N ALA A 31 -17.65 -17.53 8.67
CA ALA A 31 -16.57 -16.81 8.04
C ALA A 31 -15.28 -17.47 8.53
N GLN A 32 -14.45 -17.90 7.61
CA GLN A 32 -13.17 -18.51 7.96
C GLN A 32 -12.34 -17.49 8.73
N ALA A 33 -11.79 -17.88 9.88
CA ALA A 33 -10.97 -16.97 10.67
C ALA A 33 -9.74 -16.52 9.89
N THR A 34 -9.37 -15.27 10.03
CA THR A 34 -8.13 -14.74 9.45
C THR A 34 -6.95 -15.58 9.94
N PRO A 35 -6.11 -16.13 9.05
CA PRO A 35 -4.93 -16.91 9.44
C PRO A 35 -3.94 -16.07 10.23
N LYS A 36 -3.06 -16.70 11.02
CA LYS A 36 -2.02 -15.97 11.78
C LYS A 36 -1.12 -15.15 10.86
N ARG A 37 -0.80 -15.66 9.69
CA ARG A 37 -0.13 -14.93 8.62
C ARG A 37 -1.09 -14.83 7.45
N ALA A 38 -1.48 -13.62 7.08
CA ALA A 38 -2.38 -13.34 5.99
C ALA A 38 -1.70 -12.44 4.94
N LEU A 39 -1.95 -12.72 3.67
CA LEU A 39 -1.68 -11.80 2.59
C LEU A 39 -2.87 -10.84 2.48
N LEU A 40 -2.59 -9.55 2.51
CA LEU A 40 -3.53 -8.48 2.25
C LEU A 40 -3.35 -8.01 0.81
N ALA A 41 -4.45 -7.82 0.08
CA ALA A 41 -4.43 -7.30 -1.28
C ALA A 41 -5.58 -6.30 -1.50
N LEU A 42 -5.29 -5.17 -2.09
CA LEU A 42 -6.30 -4.17 -2.43
C LEU A 42 -6.91 -4.47 -3.79
N SER A 43 -8.23 -4.36 -3.88
CA SER A 43 -8.98 -4.32 -5.13
C SER A 43 -9.42 -2.89 -5.41
N LYS A 44 -8.82 -2.27 -6.43
CA LYS A 44 -9.23 -0.92 -6.88
C LYS A 44 -10.59 -0.95 -7.55
N ALA A 45 -10.93 -2.02 -8.25
CA ALA A 45 -12.20 -2.12 -8.98
C ALA A 45 -13.40 -2.41 -8.08
N ASP A 46 -13.22 -3.27 -7.05
CA ASP A 46 -14.31 -3.65 -6.13
C ASP A 46 -14.30 -2.80 -4.84
N HIS A 47 -13.32 -1.92 -4.66
CA HIS A 47 -13.12 -1.08 -3.46
C HIS A 47 -13.13 -1.91 -2.16
N VAL A 48 -12.30 -2.95 -2.13
CA VAL A 48 -12.18 -3.84 -0.96
C VAL A 48 -10.73 -4.12 -0.62
N LEU A 49 -10.49 -4.41 0.66
CA LEU A 49 -9.32 -5.12 1.13
C LEU A 49 -9.65 -6.62 1.16
N ALA A 50 -8.92 -7.43 0.40
CA ALA A 50 -8.98 -8.88 0.46
C ALA A 50 -8.01 -9.43 1.50
N ILE A 51 -8.49 -10.34 2.35
CA ILE A 51 -7.71 -11.11 3.31
C ILE A 51 -7.55 -12.51 2.72
N ILE A 52 -6.31 -12.95 2.52
CA ILE A 52 -5.97 -14.14 1.75
C ILE A 52 -5.14 -15.07 2.61
N ASP A 53 -5.44 -16.37 2.55
CA ASP A 53 -4.58 -17.42 3.10
C ASP A 53 -3.40 -17.66 2.13
N PRO A 54 -2.16 -17.36 2.52
CA PRO A 54 -1.01 -17.46 1.63
C PRO A 54 -0.59 -18.89 1.30
N VAL A 55 -1.13 -19.89 2.00
CA VAL A 55 -0.86 -21.31 1.76
C VAL A 55 -1.79 -21.86 0.69
N SER A 56 -3.09 -21.68 0.88
CA SER A 56 -4.11 -22.15 -0.08
C SER A 56 -4.34 -21.17 -1.23
N LEU A 57 -3.83 -19.94 -1.15
CA LEU A 57 -4.04 -18.83 -2.09
C LEU A 57 -5.52 -18.44 -2.25
N LYS A 58 -6.35 -18.74 -1.26
CA LYS A 58 -7.78 -18.43 -1.27
C LYS A 58 -8.09 -17.13 -0.54
N VAL A 59 -8.97 -16.33 -1.12
CA VAL A 59 -9.58 -15.20 -0.44
C VAL A 59 -10.49 -15.74 0.66
N ILE A 60 -10.20 -15.36 1.91
CA ILE A 60 -10.94 -15.74 3.12
C ILE A 60 -12.09 -14.79 3.37
N ALA A 61 -11.80 -13.50 3.22
CA ALA A 61 -12.76 -12.42 3.44
C ALA A 61 -12.40 -11.20 2.59
N THR A 62 -13.38 -10.35 2.36
CA THR A 62 -13.21 -9.01 1.80
C THR A 62 -13.86 -7.99 2.72
N VAL A 63 -13.19 -6.86 2.93
CA VAL A 63 -13.71 -5.76 3.75
C VAL A 63 -13.81 -4.52 2.87
N PRO A 64 -14.98 -3.85 2.80
CA PRO A 64 -15.13 -2.63 2.01
C PRO A 64 -14.18 -1.52 2.48
N VAL A 65 -13.63 -0.77 1.53
CA VAL A 65 -12.80 0.41 1.72
C VAL A 65 -13.32 1.56 0.83
N GLY A 66 -12.73 2.75 0.97
CA GLY A 66 -13.07 3.89 0.12
C GLY A 66 -12.69 3.69 -1.35
N SER A 67 -13.09 4.64 -2.17
CA SER A 67 -12.77 4.66 -3.61
C SER A 67 -11.27 4.92 -3.82
N ASP A 68 -10.68 4.26 -4.81
CA ASP A 68 -9.26 4.39 -5.17
C ASP A 68 -8.30 4.03 -4.03
N PRO A 69 -8.41 2.81 -3.42
CA PRO A 69 -7.45 2.33 -2.44
C PRO A 69 -6.10 2.08 -3.11
N HIS A 70 -4.99 2.56 -2.49
CA HIS A 70 -3.66 2.50 -3.12
C HIS A 70 -2.66 1.63 -2.38
N GLU A 71 -2.41 1.91 -1.10
CA GLU A 71 -1.44 1.17 -0.31
C GLU A 71 -2.08 0.65 0.97
N VAL A 72 -1.55 -0.46 1.47
CA VAL A 72 -2.00 -1.10 2.70
C VAL A 72 -0.80 -1.50 3.57
N ILE A 73 -0.96 -1.36 4.87
CA ILE A 73 0.00 -1.87 5.87
C ILE A 73 -0.75 -2.44 7.07
N ALA A 74 -0.21 -3.46 7.70
CA ALA A 74 -0.71 -3.97 8.97
C ALA A 74 0.07 -3.40 10.15
N SER A 75 -0.61 -3.29 11.31
CA SER A 75 0.04 -3.04 12.60
C SER A 75 1.01 -4.17 12.97
N THR A 76 1.98 -3.89 13.82
CA THR A 76 3.00 -4.88 14.23
C THR A 76 2.40 -6.15 14.87
N ASP A 77 1.24 -6.03 15.54
CA ASP A 77 0.52 -7.18 16.11
C ASP A 77 -0.35 -7.94 15.11
N GLY A 78 -0.40 -7.47 13.86
CA GLY A 78 -1.15 -8.08 12.76
C GLY A 78 -2.67 -8.05 12.91
N LYS A 79 -3.23 -7.21 13.80
CA LYS A 79 -4.67 -7.18 14.07
C LYS A 79 -5.40 -6.07 13.34
N THR A 80 -4.70 -5.01 12.96
CA THR A 80 -5.27 -3.85 12.29
C THR A 80 -4.56 -3.60 10.97
N ALA A 81 -5.31 -3.29 9.92
CA ALA A 81 -4.75 -2.77 8.67
C ALA A 81 -5.16 -1.32 8.46
N TYR A 82 -4.29 -0.58 7.79
CA TYR A 82 -4.49 0.81 7.39
C TYR A 82 -4.36 0.89 5.87
N VAL A 83 -5.36 1.49 5.23
CA VAL A 83 -5.46 1.59 3.76
C VAL A 83 -5.55 3.05 3.36
N THR A 84 -4.64 3.53 2.53
CA THR A 84 -4.68 4.88 2.00
C THR A 84 -5.70 4.99 0.87
N ILE A 85 -6.52 6.04 0.90
CA ILE A 85 -7.54 6.36 -0.10
C ILE A 85 -7.09 7.63 -0.83
N TYR A 86 -6.55 7.43 -2.05
CA TYR A 86 -5.75 8.43 -2.73
C TYR A 86 -6.56 9.44 -3.55
N GLY A 87 -7.47 8.93 -4.40
CA GLY A 87 -8.35 9.75 -5.25
C GLY A 87 -7.61 10.73 -6.15
N GLY A 88 -6.50 10.31 -6.77
CA GLY A 88 -5.69 11.18 -7.61
C GLY A 88 -5.08 12.38 -6.87
N GLY A 89 -4.81 12.24 -5.56
CA GLY A 89 -4.27 13.32 -4.71
C GLY A 89 -5.33 14.21 -4.05
N SER A 90 -6.62 13.94 -4.26
CA SER A 90 -7.72 14.82 -3.80
C SER A 90 -8.48 14.31 -2.58
N LEU A 91 -8.40 13.01 -2.28
CA LEU A 91 -9.03 12.43 -1.09
C LEU A 91 -8.15 12.61 0.15
N HIS A 92 -8.71 12.33 1.32
CA HIS A 92 -8.07 12.62 2.60
C HIS A 92 -8.43 11.58 3.67
N GLU A 93 -8.46 10.30 3.29
CA GLU A 93 -8.84 9.22 4.19
C GLU A 93 -7.76 8.15 4.29
N ILE A 94 -7.60 7.60 5.50
CA ILE A 94 -6.97 6.31 5.74
C ILE A 94 -8.04 5.43 6.38
N ASN A 95 -8.43 4.36 5.68
CA ASN A 95 -9.38 3.40 6.24
C ASN A 95 -8.68 2.46 7.22
N VAL A 96 -9.38 2.12 8.29
CA VAL A 96 -8.89 1.26 9.37
C VAL A 96 -9.71 -0.02 9.39
N ILE A 97 -9.03 -1.16 9.37
CA ILE A 97 -9.67 -2.47 9.24
C ILE A 97 -9.27 -3.35 10.44
N ASP A 98 -10.27 -3.88 11.15
CA ASP A 98 -10.09 -4.97 12.11
C ASP A 98 -9.93 -6.29 11.33
N LEU A 99 -8.69 -6.79 11.27
CA LEU A 99 -8.37 -8.03 10.56
C LEU A 99 -8.85 -9.28 11.29
N VAL A 100 -9.08 -9.21 12.59
CA VAL A 100 -9.60 -10.33 13.38
C VAL A 100 -11.11 -10.44 13.20
N GLY A 101 -11.81 -9.31 13.35
CA GLY A 101 -13.25 -9.21 13.15
C GLY A 101 -13.67 -9.11 11.68
N GLN A 102 -12.72 -8.98 10.75
CA GLN A 102 -12.94 -8.87 9.30
C GLN A 102 -13.95 -7.76 8.95
N LYS A 103 -13.76 -6.59 9.53
CA LYS A 103 -14.69 -5.46 9.38
C LYS A 103 -13.96 -4.11 9.36
N ALA A 104 -14.59 -3.13 8.72
CA ALA A 104 -14.14 -1.74 8.78
C ALA A 104 -14.36 -1.16 10.20
N LEU A 105 -13.40 -0.34 10.62
CA LEU A 105 -13.47 0.52 11.81
C LEU A 105 -13.62 1.97 11.35
N PRO A 106 -13.89 2.93 12.26
CA PRO A 106 -13.87 4.35 11.91
C PRO A 106 -12.56 4.74 11.24
N GLY A 107 -12.66 5.32 10.05
CA GLY A 107 -11.51 5.80 9.29
C GLY A 107 -10.87 7.06 9.89
N LEU A 108 -9.68 7.40 9.41
CA LEU A 108 -8.94 8.59 9.80
C LEU A 108 -9.14 9.67 8.73
N ASP A 109 -9.58 10.85 9.14
CA ASP A 109 -9.58 12.04 8.31
C ASP A 109 -8.20 12.70 8.39
N THR A 110 -7.45 12.70 7.29
CA THR A 110 -6.07 13.20 7.26
C THR A 110 -5.98 14.72 7.07
N ARG A 111 -7.10 15.44 6.88
CA ARG A 111 -7.08 16.88 6.62
C ARG A 111 -6.27 17.66 7.65
N PRO A 112 -5.47 18.64 7.22
CA PRO A 112 -5.37 19.18 5.86
C PRO A 112 -4.45 18.41 4.89
N LEU A 113 -3.95 17.22 5.26
CA LEU A 113 -3.06 16.42 4.43
C LEU A 113 -3.88 15.68 3.37
N MET A 114 -3.68 16.03 2.10
CA MET A 114 -4.46 15.53 0.96
C MET A 114 -3.70 14.49 0.17
N GLY A 115 -4.43 13.51 -0.37
CA GLY A 115 -3.87 12.44 -1.20
C GLY A 115 -2.93 11.51 -0.44
N PRO A 116 -3.37 10.87 0.68
CA PRO A 116 -2.54 9.87 1.35
C PRO A 116 -2.23 8.72 0.38
N HIS A 117 -0.93 8.40 0.21
CA HIS A 117 -0.49 7.39 -0.76
C HIS A 117 0.39 6.33 -0.12
N GLY A 118 1.71 6.50 -0.09
CA GLY A 118 2.63 5.56 0.55
C GLY A 118 2.36 5.48 2.06
N ILE A 119 2.39 4.27 2.63
CA ILE A 119 2.10 4.05 4.05
C ILE A 119 3.04 3.00 4.65
N THR A 120 3.42 3.20 5.91
CA THR A 120 4.18 2.21 6.67
C THR A 120 3.81 2.28 8.16
N PHE A 121 4.06 1.19 8.91
CA PHE A 121 3.80 1.11 10.34
C PHE A 121 5.10 0.82 11.08
N VAL A 122 5.66 1.82 11.75
CA VAL A 122 6.95 1.73 12.45
C VAL A 122 6.85 2.42 13.81
N GLY A 123 7.41 1.81 14.85
CA GLY A 123 7.41 2.38 16.21
C GLY A 123 6.01 2.55 16.80
N GLY A 124 5.07 1.66 16.44
CA GLY A 124 3.68 1.74 16.90
C GLY A 124 2.85 2.84 16.24
N LYS A 125 3.35 3.46 15.17
CA LYS A 125 2.72 4.60 14.51
C LYS A 125 2.53 4.36 13.02
N VAL A 126 1.48 4.95 12.46
CA VAL A 126 1.21 4.98 11.02
C VAL A 126 1.91 6.20 10.43
N TRP A 127 2.79 5.98 9.46
CA TRP A 127 3.45 7.02 8.69
C TRP A 127 2.95 6.97 7.25
N PHE A 128 2.69 8.12 6.65
CA PHE A 128 2.18 8.17 5.29
C PHE A 128 2.66 9.41 4.53
N SER A 129 2.80 9.28 3.23
CA SER A 129 2.96 10.42 2.34
C SER A 129 1.58 11.01 2.01
N ALA A 130 1.49 12.32 1.88
CA ALA A 130 0.30 13.02 1.41
C ALA A 130 0.67 13.81 0.14
N GLU A 131 0.44 13.17 -1.00
CA GLU A 131 0.93 13.60 -2.32
C GLU A 131 0.36 14.96 -2.71
N GLY A 132 -0.94 15.17 -2.49
CA GLY A 132 -1.63 16.42 -2.83
C GLY A 132 -1.13 17.64 -2.05
N THR A 133 -0.56 17.42 -0.86
CA THR A 133 -0.02 18.51 -0.01
C THR A 133 1.51 18.52 0.06
N LYS A 134 2.19 17.60 -0.63
CA LYS A 134 3.67 17.50 -0.65
C LYS A 134 4.27 17.35 0.75
N THR A 135 3.67 16.45 1.55
CA THR A 135 4.00 16.28 2.97
C THR A 135 4.12 14.82 3.34
N VAL A 136 4.72 14.58 4.50
CA VAL A 136 4.66 13.32 5.23
C VAL A 136 3.92 13.56 6.54
N GLY A 137 3.00 12.68 6.89
CA GLY A 137 2.25 12.72 8.15
C GLY A 137 2.51 11.48 9.00
N ARG A 138 2.29 11.63 10.31
CA ARG A 138 2.34 10.53 11.29
C ARG A 138 1.12 10.55 12.17
N TYR A 139 0.47 9.38 12.28
CA TYR A 139 -0.66 9.17 13.18
C TYR A 139 -0.27 8.19 14.29
N ASP A 140 -0.62 8.52 15.51
CA ASP A 140 -0.43 7.69 16.70
C ASP A 140 -1.74 6.99 17.08
N PRO A 141 -1.91 5.68 16.82
CA PRO A 141 -3.11 4.94 17.21
C PRO A 141 -3.36 4.91 18.73
N ALA A 142 -2.32 5.02 19.55
CA ALA A 142 -2.46 4.97 21.01
C ALA A 142 -3.12 6.24 21.58
N THR A 143 -2.90 7.39 20.93
CA THR A 143 -3.47 8.68 21.34
C THR A 143 -4.61 9.15 20.45
N GLY A 144 -4.78 8.52 19.28
CA GLY A 144 -5.78 8.93 18.28
C GLY A 144 -5.46 10.27 17.60
N LYS A 145 -4.18 10.68 17.52
CA LYS A 145 -3.78 12.00 17.02
C LYS A 145 -2.75 11.90 15.90
N PHE A 146 -2.81 12.87 14.99
CA PHE A 146 -1.68 13.22 14.13
C PHE A 146 -0.70 14.03 14.96
N ASP A 147 0.47 13.47 15.21
CA ASP A 147 1.45 14.03 16.16
C ASP A 147 2.72 14.57 15.50
N TRP A 148 2.85 14.41 14.17
CA TRP A 148 3.97 14.96 13.41
C TRP A 148 3.62 15.13 11.93
N VAL A 149 4.09 16.22 11.34
CA VAL A 149 3.95 16.53 9.91
C VAL A 149 5.22 17.22 9.42
N MET A 150 5.71 16.83 8.24
CA MET A 150 6.86 17.45 7.59
C MET A 150 6.52 17.73 6.12
N GLY A 151 6.71 18.99 5.68
CA GLY A 151 6.64 19.37 4.28
C GLY A 151 7.88 18.91 3.52
N THR A 152 7.73 18.25 2.39
CA THR A 152 8.84 17.93 1.47
C THR A 152 9.03 19.03 0.43
N GLY A 153 7.98 19.76 0.12
CA GLY A 153 7.96 20.75 -0.96
C GLY A 153 8.14 20.15 -2.36
N GLN A 154 8.12 18.82 -2.47
CA GLN A 154 8.37 18.08 -3.70
C GLN A 154 7.08 17.60 -4.35
N ASP A 155 7.03 17.64 -5.69
CA ASP A 155 5.87 17.19 -6.45
C ASP A 155 5.75 15.68 -6.48
N ARG A 156 4.53 15.20 -6.17
CA ARG A 156 4.20 13.79 -6.03
C ARG A 156 5.11 13.07 -5.02
N THR A 157 5.13 13.55 -3.76
CA THR A 157 5.72 12.82 -2.62
C THR A 157 4.95 11.53 -2.43
N HIS A 158 5.53 10.39 -2.83
CA HIS A 158 4.80 9.19 -3.21
C HIS A 158 4.96 8.04 -2.22
N MET A 159 6.02 7.23 -2.34
CA MET A 159 6.27 6.13 -1.40
C MET A 159 7.06 6.61 -0.19
N ILE A 160 6.97 5.87 0.90
CA ILE A 160 7.59 6.21 2.18
C ILE A 160 8.29 4.99 2.80
N TYR A 161 9.43 5.23 3.40
CA TYR A 161 10.14 4.30 4.29
C TYR A 161 10.59 5.05 5.54
N VAL A 162 10.44 4.44 6.71
CA VAL A 162 10.89 4.99 8.00
C VAL A 162 11.86 4.01 8.62
N THR A 163 13.02 4.49 9.08
CA THR A 163 14.00 3.64 9.75
C THR A 163 13.48 3.14 11.10
N PRO A 164 13.86 1.92 11.56
CA PRO A 164 13.38 1.36 12.82
C PRO A 164 13.68 2.22 14.06
N ASP A 165 14.75 3.02 14.02
CA ASP A 165 15.11 3.98 15.08
C ASP A 165 14.31 5.29 15.03
N LEU A 166 13.41 5.44 14.04
CA LEU A 166 12.57 6.61 13.79
C LEU A 166 13.36 7.90 13.49
N LYS A 167 14.64 7.79 13.18
CA LYS A 167 15.54 8.94 12.96
C LYS A 167 15.62 9.38 11.50
N LYS A 168 15.13 8.57 10.56
CA LYS A 168 15.15 8.92 9.13
C LYS A 168 13.85 8.51 8.45
N VAL A 169 13.42 9.35 7.52
CA VAL A 169 12.29 9.08 6.62
C VAL A 169 12.76 9.31 5.19
N TYR A 170 12.47 8.35 4.32
CA TYR A 170 12.77 8.45 2.89
C TYR A 170 11.48 8.51 2.10
N THR A 171 11.42 9.35 1.06
CA THR A 171 10.30 9.39 0.12
C THR A 171 10.82 9.54 -1.31
N THR A 172 10.16 8.88 -2.26
CA THR A 172 10.26 9.23 -3.67
C THR A 172 9.35 10.42 -3.97
N ASN A 173 9.78 11.26 -4.90
CA ASN A 173 9.02 12.41 -5.37
C ASN A 173 8.97 12.35 -6.89
N VAL A 174 7.91 11.75 -7.40
CA VAL A 174 7.83 11.25 -8.78
C VAL A 174 8.02 12.35 -9.82
N SER A 175 7.24 13.45 -9.71
CA SER A 175 7.30 14.54 -10.68
C SER A 175 8.51 15.46 -10.47
N SER A 176 9.06 15.50 -9.25
CA SER A 176 10.33 16.23 -9.00
C SER A 176 11.56 15.43 -9.37
N ALA A 177 11.44 14.14 -9.70
CA ALA A 177 12.56 13.23 -9.97
C ALA A 177 13.62 13.26 -8.88
N THR A 178 13.20 13.20 -7.62
CA THR A 178 14.08 13.24 -6.44
C THR A 178 13.67 12.19 -5.40
N VAL A 179 14.63 11.84 -4.55
CA VAL A 179 14.38 11.19 -3.26
C VAL A 179 14.60 12.21 -2.16
N SER A 180 13.65 12.37 -1.24
CA SER A 180 13.86 13.12 -0.01
C SER A 180 14.41 12.19 1.07
N ILE A 181 15.50 12.59 1.69
CA ILE A 181 16.09 11.98 2.89
C ILE A 181 15.88 12.96 4.03
N LEU A 182 14.84 12.71 4.85
CA LEU A 182 14.57 13.48 6.06
C LEU A 182 15.34 12.85 7.22
N THR A 183 16.10 13.64 7.97
CA THR A 183 16.91 13.16 9.09
C THR A 183 16.63 14.00 10.33
N ASP A 184 16.25 13.36 11.43
CA ASP A 184 16.20 13.98 12.76
C ASP A 184 17.63 14.28 13.23
N SER A 185 17.96 15.54 13.44
CA SER A 185 19.32 16.03 13.63
C SER A 185 19.41 17.10 14.71
N LEU A 186 20.46 17.05 15.50
CA LEU A 186 20.79 18.15 16.41
C LEU A 186 21.35 19.34 15.63
N ILE A 187 20.55 20.40 15.52
CA ILE A 187 20.96 21.65 14.91
C ILE A 187 21.79 22.46 15.91
N LYS A 188 23.01 22.73 15.54
CA LYS A 188 23.91 23.64 16.27
C LYS A 188 23.98 24.97 15.50
N PRO A 189 23.25 26.01 15.95
CA PRO A 189 23.26 27.29 15.27
C PRO A 189 24.67 27.87 15.21
N ARG A 190 25.01 28.53 14.11
CA ARG A 190 26.26 29.26 13.99
C ARG A 190 26.19 30.50 14.91
N PRO A 191 27.28 30.89 15.56
CA PRO A 191 27.35 32.15 16.30
C PRO A 191 26.92 33.32 15.39
N ASN A 192 25.94 34.11 15.86
CA ASN A 192 25.53 35.30 15.15
C ASN A 192 26.44 36.47 15.55
N PRO A 193 27.06 37.19 14.60
CA PRO A 193 27.86 38.38 14.90
C PRO A 193 27.15 39.43 15.70
N ASN A 194 25.79 39.46 15.65
CA ASN A 194 24.96 40.41 16.39
C ASN A 194 24.56 39.93 17.80
N GLY A 195 25.19 38.86 18.31
CA GLY A 195 25.09 38.43 19.71
C GLY A 195 23.92 37.50 20.05
N PHE A 196 22.90 37.33 19.18
CA PHE A 196 21.83 36.36 19.44
C PHE A 196 22.13 35.05 18.70
N SER A 197 22.27 33.96 19.45
CA SER A 197 22.38 32.61 18.91
C SER A 197 21.36 31.71 19.63
N PRO A 198 20.39 31.11 18.93
CA PRO A 198 19.48 30.19 19.56
C PRO A 198 20.24 28.99 20.14
N PRO A 199 19.70 28.32 21.19
CA PRO A 199 20.32 27.10 21.71
C PRO A 199 20.30 25.96 20.67
N PRO A 200 21.18 24.97 20.78
CA PRO A 200 21.06 23.74 20.02
C PRO A 200 19.69 23.09 20.24
N HIS A 201 19.06 22.62 19.16
CA HIS A 201 17.75 21.96 19.21
C HIS A 201 17.68 20.84 18.18
N GLU A 202 16.83 19.86 18.42
CA GLU A 202 16.55 18.81 17.45
C GLU A 202 15.55 19.34 16.42
N ASP A 203 15.81 19.06 15.13
CA ASP A 203 14.94 19.40 14.02
C ASP A 203 15.18 18.44 12.85
N TRP A 204 14.20 18.36 11.95
CA TRP A 204 14.26 17.54 10.77
C TRP A 204 14.91 18.27 9.61
N VAL A 205 15.97 17.69 9.06
CA VAL A 205 16.70 18.24 7.92
C VAL A 205 16.43 17.40 6.68
N GLN A 206 16.06 18.05 5.58
CA GLN A 206 15.85 17.41 4.30
C GLN A 206 17.12 17.51 3.42
N THR A 207 17.51 16.37 2.86
CA THR A 207 18.46 16.27 1.75
C THR A 207 17.71 15.76 0.52
N LEU A 208 17.85 16.44 -0.62
CA LEU A 208 17.26 16.01 -1.89
C LEU A 208 18.36 15.35 -2.73
N VAL A 209 18.05 14.16 -3.25
CA VAL A 209 18.93 13.41 -4.16
C VAL A 209 18.23 13.25 -5.50
N PRO A 210 18.78 13.78 -6.61
CA PRO A 210 18.23 13.57 -7.95
C PRO A 210 18.26 12.10 -8.35
N VAL A 211 17.18 11.63 -9.01
CA VAL A 211 17.02 10.23 -9.46
C VAL A 211 16.42 10.18 -10.87
N GLY A 212 16.22 8.98 -11.41
CA GLY A 212 15.54 8.78 -12.68
C GLY A 212 14.13 9.37 -12.70
N LYS A 213 13.67 9.77 -13.89
CA LYS A 213 12.36 10.41 -14.07
C LYS A 213 11.21 9.43 -13.85
N GLY A 214 10.20 9.87 -13.12
CA GLY A 214 9.05 9.04 -12.81
C GLY A 214 9.34 7.97 -11.76
N SER A 215 10.33 8.15 -10.88
CA SER A 215 10.66 7.21 -9.81
C SER A 215 9.54 7.14 -8.79
N GLU A 216 8.70 6.10 -8.87
CA GLU A 216 7.58 5.86 -7.94
C GLU A 216 8.02 4.99 -6.78
N GLY A 217 8.30 3.70 -7.05
CA GLY A 217 8.71 2.73 -6.05
C GLY A 217 10.18 2.79 -5.71
N PHE A 218 10.50 2.47 -4.47
CA PHE A 218 11.86 2.30 -4.01
C PHE A 218 11.90 1.29 -2.87
N ASP A 219 13.09 0.81 -2.56
CA ASP A 219 13.33 0.03 -1.36
C ASP A 219 14.73 0.31 -0.80
N VAL A 220 14.90 0.00 0.48
CA VAL A 220 16.18 0.09 1.19
C VAL A 220 16.77 -1.32 1.28
N SER A 221 18.06 -1.44 0.97
CA SER A 221 18.77 -2.71 1.11
C SER A 221 18.65 -3.26 2.54
N PRO A 222 18.59 -4.60 2.73
CA PRO A 222 18.42 -5.19 4.07
C PRO A 222 19.51 -4.79 5.07
N ASP A 223 20.70 -4.40 4.61
CA ASP A 223 21.77 -3.89 5.47
C ASP A 223 21.66 -2.38 5.78
N GLY A 224 20.64 -1.71 5.23
CA GLY A 224 20.34 -0.30 5.45
C GLY A 224 21.31 0.68 4.80
N LYS A 225 22.18 0.25 3.88
CA LYS A 225 23.22 1.10 3.31
C LYS A 225 22.85 1.76 1.99
N GLU A 226 21.96 1.15 1.24
CA GLU A 226 21.56 1.62 -0.09
C GLU A 226 20.05 1.81 -0.19
N LEU A 227 19.64 2.79 -0.96
CA LEU A 227 18.27 2.95 -1.44
C LEU A 227 18.30 2.84 -2.96
N TRP A 228 17.46 1.95 -3.49
CA TRP A 228 17.30 1.79 -4.93
C TRP A 228 15.91 2.25 -5.36
N THR A 229 15.85 3.01 -6.47
CA THR A 229 14.58 3.41 -7.10
C THR A 229 14.68 3.28 -8.61
N ALA A 230 13.53 3.12 -9.28
CA ALA A 230 13.48 2.94 -10.74
C ALA A 230 12.57 3.97 -11.39
N GLY A 231 13.06 4.64 -12.42
CA GLY A 231 12.35 5.65 -13.20
C GLY A 231 11.38 5.03 -14.21
N ALA A 232 10.09 5.35 -14.08
CA ALA A 232 9.06 4.85 -14.98
C ALA A 232 9.17 5.43 -16.40
N GLU A 233 9.70 6.64 -16.54
CA GLU A 233 9.78 7.36 -17.81
C GLU A 233 11.06 7.03 -18.59
N ASP A 234 12.18 6.93 -17.89
CA ASP A 234 13.51 6.75 -18.50
C ASP A 234 14.09 5.33 -18.34
N GLY A 235 13.48 4.49 -17.50
CA GLY A 235 13.93 3.11 -17.27
C GLY A 235 15.24 3.00 -16.49
N ILE A 236 15.66 4.10 -15.85
CA ILE A 236 16.91 4.16 -15.08
C ILE A 236 16.69 3.70 -13.65
N ILE A 237 17.50 2.78 -13.16
CA ILE A 237 17.60 2.47 -11.75
C ILE A 237 18.68 3.35 -11.13
N THR A 238 18.31 4.13 -10.10
CA THR A 238 19.23 4.96 -9.34
C THR A 238 19.52 4.31 -8.00
N ILE A 239 20.79 4.17 -7.65
CA ILE A 239 21.28 3.64 -6.37
C ILE A 239 21.87 4.80 -5.57
N ILE A 240 21.34 4.99 -4.36
CA ILE A 240 21.79 6.04 -3.44
C ILE A 240 22.54 5.38 -2.27
N ASP A 241 23.74 5.85 -1.97
CA ASP A 241 24.44 5.54 -0.72
C ASP A 241 23.82 6.34 0.42
N LEU A 242 23.23 5.66 1.39
CA LEU A 242 22.50 6.28 2.51
C LEU A 242 23.41 6.87 3.59
N THR A 243 24.73 6.56 3.55
CA THR A 243 25.72 7.17 4.44
C THR A 243 26.14 8.54 3.92
N THR A 244 26.49 8.60 2.64
CA THR A 244 26.91 9.85 2.00
C THR A 244 25.73 10.70 1.49
N LYS A 245 24.55 10.09 1.37
CA LYS A 245 23.33 10.69 0.77
C LYS A 245 23.56 11.15 -0.67
N GLN A 246 24.33 10.39 -1.44
CA GLN A 246 24.66 10.70 -2.83
C GLN A 246 24.35 9.52 -3.74
N VAL A 247 24.15 9.81 -5.02
CA VAL A 247 24.00 8.76 -6.04
C VAL A 247 25.33 8.00 -6.15
N LYS A 248 25.25 6.69 -5.88
CA LYS A 248 26.35 5.74 -6.02
C LYS A 248 26.48 5.21 -7.45
N ALA A 249 25.33 4.94 -8.08
CA ALA A 249 25.26 4.44 -9.45
C ALA A 249 23.92 4.78 -10.10
N SER A 250 23.94 4.90 -11.43
CA SER A 250 22.75 4.97 -12.28
C SER A 250 22.88 3.92 -13.37
N ILE A 251 21.86 3.05 -13.50
CA ILE A 251 21.89 1.89 -14.38
C ILE A 251 20.78 2.07 -15.42
N ASP A 252 21.12 2.10 -16.69
CA ASP A 252 20.13 2.01 -17.77
C ASP A 252 19.64 0.56 -17.89
N ALA A 253 18.71 0.20 -17.00
CA ALA A 253 18.13 -1.14 -16.94
C ALA A 253 16.96 -1.32 -17.90
N LYS A 254 16.51 -0.25 -18.55
CA LYS A 254 15.38 -0.22 -19.50
C LYS A 254 14.08 -0.76 -18.91
N VAL A 255 13.88 -0.54 -17.60
CA VAL A 255 12.67 -0.96 -16.86
C VAL A 255 11.52 0.04 -17.05
N ASN A 256 11.22 0.36 -18.29
CA ASN A 256 10.20 1.35 -18.65
C ASN A 256 8.84 1.03 -18.03
N GLY A 257 8.20 2.05 -17.45
CA GLY A 257 6.94 1.89 -16.72
C GLY A 257 7.12 1.26 -15.35
N ALA A 258 8.34 1.32 -14.77
CA ALA A 258 8.63 0.86 -13.41
C ALA A 258 7.62 1.46 -12.42
N ASN A 259 7.06 0.61 -11.53
CA ASN A 259 6.08 1.06 -10.55
C ASN A 259 6.57 0.78 -9.12
N ARG A 260 6.87 -0.46 -8.77
CA ARG A 260 7.41 -0.83 -7.45
C ARG A 260 8.77 -1.48 -7.60
N LEU A 261 9.58 -1.31 -6.56
CA LEU A 261 10.89 -1.94 -6.43
C LEU A 261 11.00 -2.56 -5.05
N LYS A 262 11.50 -3.80 -4.97
CA LYS A 262 11.71 -4.53 -3.72
C LYS A 262 12.99 -5.34 -3.73
N PHE A 263 13.74 -5.31 -2.63
CA PHE A 263 14.80 -6.28 -2.37
C PHE A 263 14.21 -7.63 -1.95
N THR A 264 14.91 -8.72 -2.30
CA THR A 264 14.70 -10.00 -1.60
C THR A 264 15.28 -9.90 -0.18
N PRO A 265 14.73 -10.64 0.81
CA PRO A 265 15.19 -10.56 2.21
C PRO A 265 16.67 -10.84 2.42
N ASP A 266 17.29 -11.67 1.54
CA ASP A 266 18.72 -11.95 1.55
C ASP A 266 19.60 -10.86 0.91
N GLY A 267 18.97 -9.80 0.38
CA GLY A 267 19.64 -8.68 -0.27
C GLY A 267 20.31 -9.00 -1.60
N LYS A 268 20.13 -10.21 -2.15
CA LYS A 268 20.87 -10.62 -3.37
C LYS A 268 20.19 -10.20 -4.66
N ARG A 269 18.87 -9.97 -4.64
CA ARG A 269 18.10 -9.61 -5.82
C ARG A 269 17.26 -8.38 -5.58
N VAL A 270 17.01 -7.66 -6.67
CA VAL A 270 16.07 -6.54 -6.72
C VAL A 270 15.00 -6.88 -7.75
N LEU A 271 13.75 -6.72 -7.34
CA LEU A 271 12.57 -6.95 -8.16
C LEU A 271 11.98 -5.60 -8.54
N VAL A 272 11.66 -5.40 -9.83
CA VAL A 272 11.01 -4.18 -10.32
C VAL A 272 9.78 -4.59 -11.14
N SER A 273 8.59 -4.14 -10.76
CA SER A 273 7.36 -4.32 -11.54
C SER A 273 7.17 -3.19 -12.53
N SER A 274 6.50 -3.47 -13.64
CA SER A 274 6.18 -2.48 -14.67
C SER A 274 4.67 -2.39 -14.91
N LEU A 275 4.10 -1.22 -14.68
CA LEU A 275 2.70 -0.95 -15.06
C LEU A 275 2.49 -0.98 -16.59
N ARG A 276 3.54 -0.63 -17.36
CA ARG A 276 3.43 -0.53 -18.81
C ARG A 276 3.41 -1.89 -19.50
N THR A 277 4.33 -2.78 -19.10
CA THR A 277 4.54 -4.07 -19.78
C THR A 277 3.96 -5.24 -19.00
N GLY A 278 3.70 -5.08 -17.69
CA GLY A 278 3.30 -6.18 -16.82
C GLY A 278 4.42 -7.16 -16.50
N ASP A 279 5.66 -6.79 -16.81
CA ASP A 279 6.84 -7.60 -16.50
C ASP A 279 7.31 -7.38 -15.06
N LEU A 280 7.91 -8.42 -14.51
CA LEU A 280 8.75 -8.37 -13.32
C LEU A 280 10.20 -8.52 -13.74
N PHE A 281 11.00 -7.48 -13.59
CA PHE A 281 12.43 -7.50 -13.80
C PHE A 281 13.14 -7.98 -12.53
N VAL A 282 14.02 -8.96 -12.67
CA VAL A 282 14.82 -9.52 -11.56
C VAL A 282 16.28 -9.17 -11.82
N LEU A 283 16.88 -8.35 -10.97
CA LEU A 283 18.27 -7.93 -11.05
C LEU A 283 19.10 -8.57 -9.93
N ASP A 284 20.38 -8.78 -10.21
CA ASP A 284 21.39 -9.11 -9.22
C ASP A 284 21.87 -7.84 -8.52
N ALA A 285 21.73 -7.78 -7.20
CA ALA A 285 22.02 -6.58 -6.43
C ALA A 285 23.52 -6.24 -6.37
N ALA A 286 24.40 -7.24 -6.48
CA ALA A 286 25.84 -7.03 -6.38
C ALA A 286 26.45 -6.62 -7.73
N THR A 287 26.02 -7.24 -8.82
CA THR A 287 26.54 -6.97 -10.17
C THR A 287 25.73 -5.96 -10.95
N HIS A 288 24.56 -5.60 -10.46
CA HIS A 288 23.57 -4.69 -11.08
C HIS A 288 23.04 -5.19 -12.44
N LYS A 289 23.19 -6.47 -12.74
CA LYS A 289 22.79 -7.05 -14.02
C LYS A 289 21.39 -7.62 -13.97
N LEU A 290 20.67 -7.49 -15.06
CA LEU A 290 19.39 -8.18 -15.25
C LEU A 290 19.64 -9.70 -15.29
N ILE A 291 18.99 -10.43 -14.38
CA ILE A 291 19.00 -11.90 -14.34
C ILE A 291 17.92 -12.44 -15.26
N LYS A 292 16.70 -11.91 -15.14
CA LYS A 292 15.53 -12.38 -15.90
C LYS A 292 14.43 -11.32 -15.95
N THR A 293 13.67 -11.34 -17.02
CA THR A 293 12.37 -10.70 -17.14
C THR A 293 11.30 -11.79 -17.10
N ILE A 294 10.29 -11.64 -16.25
CA ILE A 294 9.18 -12.58 -16.05
C ILE A 294 7.91 -11.86 -16.44
N SER A 295 7.19 -12.36 -17.45
CA SER A 295 5.86 -11.84 -17.75
C SER A 295 4.89 -12.32 -16.68
N THR A 296 4.36 -11.38 -15.88
CA THR A 296 3.44 -11.67 -14.78
C THR A 296 1.98 -11.38 -15.13
N GLY A 297 1.74 -10.64 -16.19
CA GLY A 297 0.41 -10.21 -16.65
C GLY A 297 0.46 -8.80 -17.24
N HIS A 298 -0.61 -8.03 -17.09
CA HIS A 298 -0.66 -6.62 -17.51
C HIS A 298 -0.84 -5.70 -16.30
N GLY A 299 -0.17 -4.55 -16.33
CA GLY A 299 -0.27 -3.55 -15.27
C GLY A 299 0.36 -4.04 -13.96
N GLY A 300 1.62 -4.46 -13.99
CA GLY A 300 2.36 -4.88 -12.80
C GLY A 300 2.55 -3.74 -11.80
N ALA A 301 1.79 -3.76 -10.70
CA ALA A 301 1.77 -2.76 -9.65
C ALA A 301 2.50 -3.25 -8.38
N GLY A 302 1.79 -3.42 -7.26
CA GLY A 302 2.37 -3.81 -5.97
C GLY A 302 3.27 -5.04 -6.03
N ILE A 303 4.37 -5.02 -5.28
CA ILE A 303 5.26 -6.17 -5.06
C ILE A 303 5.31 -6.47 -3.56
N LEU A 304 5.09 -7.72 -3.20
CA LEU A 304 5.32 -8.23 -1.85
C LEU A 304 6.16 -9.51 -1.93
N VAL A 305 7.18 -9.62 -1.11
CA VAL A 305 8.07 -10.80 -1.05
C VAL A 305 7.80 -11.57 0.24
N ASP A 306 7.85 -12.90 0.18
CA ASP A 306 7.84 -13.75 1.38
C ASP A 306 9.10 -13.52 2.21
N ASP A 307 8.96 -13.58 3.55
CA ASP A 307 10.07 -13.32 4.49
C ASP A 307 11.24 -14.30 4.31
N ASP A 308 10.98 -15.51 3.79
CA ASP A 308 11.99 -16.52 3.46
C ASP A 308 12.58 -16.33 2.04
N GLY A 309 12.09 -15.35 1.27
CA GLY A 309 12.53 -15.09 -0.09
C GLY A 309 12.11 -16.14 -1.11
N SER A 310 11.18 -17.04 -0.78
CA SER A 310 10.78 -18.15 -1.67
C SER A 310 9.85 -17.68 -2.80
N ARG A 311 8.95 -16.74 -2.52
CA ARG A 311 7.94 -16.24 -3.47
C ARG A 311 7.86 -14.73 -3.49
N ALA A 312 7.40 -14.19 -4.60
CA ALA A 312 6.91 -12.83 -4.72
C ALA A 312 5.46 -12.83 -5.20
N PHE A 313 4.70 -11.83 -4.74
CA PHE A 313 3.32 -11.57 -5.12
C PHE A 313 3.28 -10.24 -5.87
N ILE A 314 2.69 -10.25 -7.07
CA ILE A 314 2.66 -9.08 -7.96
C ILE A 314 1.21 -8.73 -8.27
N GLY A 315 0.77 -7.54 -7.91
CA GLY A 315 -0.54 -7.04 -8.30
C GLY A 315 -0.57 -6.77 -9.81
N CYS A 316 -1.41 -7.49 -10.57
CA CYS A 316 -1.59 -7.31 -11.99
C CYS A 316 -2.94 -6.61 -12.23
N THR A 317 -2.92 -5.29 -12.15
CA THR A 317 -4.13 -4.44 -12.17
C THR A 317 -4.96 -4.65 -13.44
N GLY A 318 -4.29 -4.81 -14.59
CA GLY A 318 -4.95 -5.00 -15.89
C GLY A 318 -5.62 -6.36 -16.06
N ASP A 319 -5.12 -7.41 -15.40
CA ASP A 319 -5.62 -8.79 -15.54
C ASP A 319 -6.48 -9.25 -14.36
N ASN A 320 -6.69 -8.40 -13.37
CA ASN A 320 -7.57 -8.69 -12.24
C ASN A 320 -7.11 -9.88 -11.38
N TYR A 321 -5.81 -9.99 -11.14
CA TYR A 321 -5.25 -10.98 -10.23
C TYR A 321 -3.95 -10.49 -9.58
N VAL A 322 -3.56 -11.22 -8.53
CA VAL A 322 -2.20 -11.19 -7.98
C VAL A 322 -1.47 -12.41 -8.53
N ALA A 323 -0.37 -12.19 -9.26
CA ALA A 323 0.50 -13.27 -9.73
C ALA A 323 1.41 -13.77 -8.59
N VAL A 324 1.60 -15.08 -8.49
CA VAL A 324 2.52 -15.72 -7.55
C VAL A 324 3.74 -16.19 -8.31
N VAL A 325 4.90 -15.64 -7.98
CA VAL A 325 6.18 -15.95 -8.63
C VAL A 325 7.05 -16.76 -7.68
N ASP A 326 7.50 -17.92 -8.10
CA ASP A 326 8.55 -18.67 -7.41
C ASP A 326 9.91 -18.02 -7.70
N LEU A 327 10.58 -17.55 -6.66
CA LEU A 327 11.85 -16.82 -6.80
C LEU A 327 13.07 -17.75 -6.96
N LYS A 328 12.92 -19.04 -6.79
CA LYS A 328 13.99 -20.03 -7.06
C LYS A 328 14.04 -20.37 -8.55
N THR A 329 12.87 -20.65 -9.14
CA THR A 329 12.75 -21.00 -10.57
C THR A 329 12.58 -19.79 -11.47
N LEU A 330 12.20 -18.63 -10.91
CA LEU A 330 11.85 -17.39 -11.59
C LEU A 330 10.72 -17.61 -12.61
N THR A 331 9.63 -18.23 -12.14
CA THR A 331 8.43 -18.52 -12.94
C THR A 331 7.17 -18.21 -12.18
N VAL A 332 6.10 -17.83 -12.90
CA VAL A 332 4.75 -17.70 -12.34
C VAL A 332 4.22 -19.10 -12.03
N THR A 333 3.75 -19.31 -10.80
CA THR A 333 3.25 -20.60 -10.32
C THR A 333 1.76 -20.60 -9.99
N GLY A 334 1.13 -19.42 -9.93
CA GLY A 334 -0.29 -19.32 -9.62
C GLY A 334 -0.81 -17.90 -9.71
N HIS A 335 -2.14 -17.77 -9.59
CA HIS A 335 -2.83 -16.48 -9.58
C HIS A 335 -3.91 -16.47 -8.49
N ILE A 336 -4.13 -15.32 -7.89
CA ILE A 336 -5.19 -15.06 -6.93
C ILE A 336 -6.11 -14.00 -7.54
N GLY A 337 -7.39 -14.32 -7.79
CA GLY A 337 -8.34 -13.40 -8.42
C GLY A 337 -8.65 -12.20 -7.52
N ILE A 338 -8.17 -11.01 -7.88
CA ILE A 338 -8.40 -9.72 -7.23
C ILE A 338 -8.55 -8.68 -8.34
N LYS A 339 -9.72 -8.09 -8.50
CA LYS A 339 -9.97 -7.13 -9.58
C LYS A 339 -9.25 -5.81 -9.34
N GLY A 340 -8.48 -5.38 -10.32
CA GLY A 340 -7.65 -4.18 -10.19
C GLY A 340 -6.66 -4.30 -9.02
N ALA A 341 -5.97 -5.45 -8.90
CA ALA A 341 -5.01 -5.72 -7.82
C ALA A 341 -3.90 -4.67 -7.77
N ASP A 342 -3.66 -4.07 -6.58
CA ASP A 342 -2.66 -3.01 -6.40
C ASP A 342 -1.83 -3.24 -5.13
N GLY A 343 -2.00 -2.44 -4.07
CA GLY A 343 -1.23 -2.53 -2.84
C GLY A 343 -1.31 -3.88 -2.14
N LEU A 344 -0.18 -4.38 -1.68
CA LEU A 344 -0.03 -5.69 -1.02
C LEU A 344 0.72 -5.54 0.30
N ALA A 345 0.33 -6.29 1.33
CA ALA A 345 1.04 -6.33 2.60
C ALA A 345 0.92 -7.69 3.30
N TRP A 346 1.85 -7.96 4.21
CA TRP A 346 1.71 -9.03 5.18
C TRP A 346 1.02 -8.53 6.46
N ALA A 347 0.09 -9.33 6.97
CA ALA A 347 -0.40 -9.21 8.34
C ALA A 347 0.02 -10.46 9.11
N VAL A 348 0.86 -10.28 10.14
CA VAL A 348 1.39 -11.39 10.95
C VAL A 348 0.95 -11.19 12.39
N ARG A 349 0.02 -12.03 12.88
CA ARG A 349 -0.43 -12.00 14.27
C ARG A 349 0.55 -12.77 15.14
N GLN A 350 1.01 -12.09 16.17
CA GLN A 350 1.85 -12.67 17.22
C GLN A 350 1.08 -13.60 18.14
#